data_d6f3d44f8f56f85192295d163f96f02b
#
_entry.id   d6f3d44f8f56f85192295d163f96f02b
#
_cell.length_a   1.000
_cell.length_b   1.000
_cell.length_c   1.000
_cell.angle_alpha   90.00
_cell.angle_beta   90.00
_cell.angle_gamma   90.00
#
_symmetry.space_group_name_H-M   'P 1'
#
loop_
_entity.id
_entity.type
_entity.pdbx_description
1 polymer ?
#
loop_
_entity_poly.entity_id
_entity_poly.type
_entity_poly.pdbx_seq_one_letter_code
_entity_poly.pdbx_strand_id
1 'polypeptide(L)'
;MIINKKRVILFVFFALILLIAAVAVWFFQFNPTGYRMSVSCRASFEKISDNVFVNRNYAGNRDDIAALIDEAIARDTDFFGSLVCRDHTVIIICDDEKLLAKLGGDHDTQTVLFPVKKSCISVSTEYLNVDVLAHELTHAELHERLSGKALRRIPTWFDEGIALQNDYREQYSSETWAEQTDNGKHTVAHEDMDTGAEFYSGTKEDRRFRYLNAKHDVSEWLENHGLQDFMNLIDRLNGGEDFRAAYGS
;
A
#
# COMPACT_ATOMS: atom_id res chain seq x y z
N MET A 1 -12.98 48.25 28.84
CA MET A 1 -13.54 47.79 27.54
C MET A 1 -14.28 46.48 27.79
N ILE A 2 -15.62 46.49 27.88
CA ILE A 2 -16.43 45.31 28.18
C ILE A 2 -16.53 44.51 26.86
N ILE A 3 -15.82 43.39 26.78
CA ILE A 3 -15.89 42.49 25.61
C ILE A 3 -17.31 41.87 25.60
N ASN A 4 -18.04 42.15 24.51
CA ASN A 4 -19.39 41.62 24.35
C ASN A 4 -19.33 40.08 24.18
N LYS A 5 -19.77 39.35 25.20
CA LYS A 5 -19.76 37.89 25.24
C LYS A 5 -20.38 37.23 24.01
N LYS A 6 -21.45 37.80 23.44
CA LYS A 6 -22.09 37.31 22.21
C LYS A 6 -21.15 37.39 21.00
N ARG A 7 -20.37 38.49 20.86
CA ARG A 7 -19.39 38.61 19.76
C ARG A 7 -18.24 37.62 19.90
N VAL A 8 -17.79 37.35 21.12
CA VAL A 8 -16.76 36.34 21.38
C VAL A 8 -17.26 34.93 21.01
N ILE A 9 -18.48 34.57 21.45
CA ILE A 9 -19.07 33.29 21.11
C ILE A 9 -19.23 33.13 19.59
N LEU A 10 -19.70 34.17 18.91
CA LEU A 10 -19.85 34.15 17.46
C LEU A 10 -18.51 33.98 16.74
N PHE A 11 -17.47 34.68 17.21
CA PHE A 11 -16.11 34.56 16.66
C PHE A 11 -15.53 33.15 16.86
N VAL A 12 -15.69 32.57 18.06
CA VAL A 12 -15.24 31.18 18.34
C VAL A 12 -15.97 30.20 17.46
N PHE A 13 -17.28 30.37 17.27
CA PHE A 13 -18.08 29.51 16.40
C PHE A 13 -17.62 29.56 14.94
N PHE A 14 -17.37 30.76 14.39
CA PHE A 14 -16.81 30.90 13.04
C PHE A 14 -15.41 30.35 12.91
N ALA A 15 -14.54 30.57 13.90
CA ALA A 15 -13.19 30.00 13.92
C ALA A 15 -13.23 28.45 13.91
N LEU A 16 -14.15 27.84 14.66
CA LEU A 16 -14.34 26.40 14.68
C LEU A 16 -14.84 25.86 13.31
N ILE A 17 -15.79 26.56 12.68
CA ILE A 17 -16.26 26.19 11.33
C ILE A 17 -15.12 26.27 10.32
N LEU A 18 -14.31 27.33 10.35
CA LEU A 18 -13.16 27.47 9.45
C LEU A 18 -12.10 26.39 9.69
N LEU A 19 -11.87 26.04 10.95
CA LEU A 19 -10.95 24.94 11.30
C LEU A 19 -11.47 23.60 10.77
N ILE A 20 -12.74 23.29 10.97
CA ILE A 20 -13.38 22.06 10.44
C ILE A 20 -13.29 22.03 8.90
N ALA A 21 -13.58 23.14 8.24
CA ALA A 21 -13.47 23.24 6.79
C ALA A 21 -12.01 23.06 6.31
N ALA A 22 -11.03 23.65 6.99
CA ALA A 22 -9.62 23.49 6.66
C ALA A 22 -9.15 22.04 6.84
N VAL A 23 -9.56 21.38 7.93
CA VAL A 23 -9.27 19.97 8.18
C VAL A 23 -9.94 19.08 7.12
N ALA A 24 -11.18 19.37 6.73
CA ALA A 24 -11.87 18.61 5.69
C ALA A 24 -11.17 18.78 4.32
N VAL A 25 -10.78 20.02 3.95
CA VAL A 25 -10.02 20.29 2.72
C VAL A 25 -8.66 19.59 2.74
N TRP A 26 -7.95 19.67 3.86
CA TRP A 26 -6.67 18.97 4.05
C TRP A 26 -6.84 17.46 3.90
N PHE A 27 -7.82 16.87 4.57
CA PHE A 27 -8.13 15.44 4.49
C PHE A 27 -8.50 15.02 3.06
N PHE A 28 -9.32 15.83 2.36
CA PHE A 28 -9.72 15.59 0.97
C PHE A 28 -8.52 15.66 0.00
N GLN A 29 -7.58 16.56 0.26
CA GLN A 29 -6.44 16.80 -0.62
C GLN A 29 -5.32 15.79 -0.42
N PHE A 30 -5.09 15.33 0.82
CA PHE A 30 -4.01 14.42 1.18
C PHE A 30 -4.45 12.96 1.36
N ASN A 31 -5.74 12.69 1.36
CA ASN A 31 -6.28 11.33 1.39
C ASN A 31 -7.57 11.23 0.56
N PRO A 32 -7.50 11.49 -0.75
CA PRO A 32 -8.70 11.51 -1.60
C PRO A 32 -9.37 10.13 -1.69
N THR A 33 -8.61 9.05 -1.71
CA THR A 33 -9.13 7.67 -1.79
C THR A 33 -9.95 7.33 -0.55
N GLY A 34 -9.39 7.52 0.63
CA GLY A 34 -10.08 7.24 1.88
C GLY A 34 -11.37 8.04 2.08
N TYR A 35 -11.34 9.32 1.77
CA TYR A 35 -12.52 10.17 1.85
C TYR A 35 -13.60 9.74 0.83
N ARG A 36 -13.21 9.53 -0.42
CA ARG A 36 -14.12 9.12 -1.48
C ARG A 36 -14.74 7.76 -1.20
N MET A 37 -14.00 6.83 -0.62
CA MET A 37 -14.52 5.56 -0.17
C MET A 37 -15.54 5.70 0.94
N SER A 38 -15.26 6.47 1.98
CA SER A 38 -16.16 6.61 3.11
C SER A 38 -17.48 7.28 2.75
N VAL A 39 -17.47 8.20 1.76
CA VAL A 39 -18.63 9.02 1.37
C VAL A 39 -19.31 8.50 0.10
N SER A 40 -18.55 8.07 -0.91
CA SER A 40 -19.09 7.74 -2.25
C SER A 40 -19.32 6.24 -2.48
N CYS A 41 -18.62 5.38 -1.75
CA CYS A 41 -18.62 3.95 -2.06
C CYS A 41 -19.90 3.22 -1.65
N ARG A 42 -20.62 3.70 -0.64
CA ARG A 42 -21.83 3.02 -0.16
C ARG A 42 -22.94 2.87 -1.19
N ALA A 43 -23.00 3.77 -2.18
CA ALA A 43 -24.00 3.71 -3.25
C ALA A 43 -23.60 2.80 -4.40
N SER A 44 -22.30 2.76 -4.75
CA SER A 44 -21.77 2.06 -5.93
C SER A 44 -21.21 0.68 -5.61
N PHE A 45 -20.93 0.39 -4.35
CA PHE A 45 -20.35 -0.87 -3.89
C PHE A 45 -21.31 -1.63 -2.98
N GLU A 46 -21.22 -2.93 -2.99
CA GLU A 46 -21.81 -3.82 -2.01
C GLU A 46 -20.71 -4.42 -1.13
N LYS A 47 -21.04 -4.61 0.15
CA LYS A 47 -20.16 -5.25 1.11
C LYS A 47 -20.35 -6.76 1.01
N ILE A 48 -19.28 -7.50 0.73
CA ILE A 48 -19.31 -8.97 0.64
C ILE A 48 -18.73 -9.66 1.88
N SER A 49 -17.85 -8.97 2.63
CA SER A 49 -17.39 -9.39 3.95
C SER A 49 -17.05 -8.16 4.78
N ASP A 50 -16.52 -8.30 6.02
CA ASP A 50 -16.41 -7.18 6.95
C ASP A 50 -15.67 -5.96 6.42
N ASN A 51 -14.63 -6.14 5.63
CA ASN A 51 -13.84 -5.04 5.08
C ASN A 51 -13.70 -5.12 3.54
N VAL A 52 -14.47 -5.98 2.87
CA VAL A 52 -14.40 -6.18 1.42
C VAL A 52 -15.62 -5.63 0.71
N PHE A 53 -15.36 -4.81 -0.29
CA PHE A 53 -16.38 -4.14 -1.09
C PHE A 53 -16.16 -4.45 -2.58
N VAL A 54 -17.23 -4.80 -3.26
CA VAL A 54 -17.23 -5.07 -4.71
C VAL A 54 -18.20 -4.12 -5.37
N ASN A 55 -17.90 -3.62 -6.56
CA ASN A 55 -18.86 -2.76 -7.23
C ASN A 55 -20.14 -3.53 -7.58
N ARG A 56 -21.32 -2.87 -7.45
CA ARG A 56 -22.63 -3.53 -7.55
C ARG A 56 -22.89 -4.15 -8.90
N ASN A 57 -22.31 -3.59 -9.96
CA ASN A 57 -22.49 -4.05 -11.32
C ASN A 57 -21.52 -5.16 -11.73
N TYR A 58 -20.64 -5.58 -10.85
CA TYR A 58 -19.70 -6.66 -11.12
C TYR A 58 -20.46 -7.94 -11.48
N ALA A 59 -20.18 -8.47 -12.68
CA ALA A 59 -20.89 -9.62 -13.22
C ALA A 59 -20.33 -10.98 -12.75
N GLY A 60 -19.13 -10.98 -12.13
CA GLY A 60 -18.47 -12.20 -11.65
C GLY A 60 -19.03 -12.71 -10.33
N ASN A 61 -18.54 -13.87 -9.91
CA ASN A 61 -18.93 -14.52 -8.67
C ASN A 61 -18.22 -13.87 -7.46
N ARG A 62 -18.97 -13.54 -6.41
CA ARG A 62 -18.44 -12.95 -5.16
C ARG A 62 -17.68 -13.95 -4.30
N ASP A 63 -18.08 -15.22 -4.37
CA ASP A 63 -17.41 -16.29 -3.62
C ASP A 63 -16.00 -16.52 -4.15
N ASP A 64 -15.77 -16.37 -5.46
CA ASP A 64 -14.44 -16.48 -6.06
C ASP A 64 -13.53 -15.34 -5.58
N ILE A 65 -14.07 -14.12 -5.43
CA ILE A 65 -13.30 -12.99 -4.85
C ILE A 65 -12.93 -13.29 -3.40
N ALA A 66 -13.88 -13.79 -2.60
CA ALA A 66 -13.62 -14.14 -1.21
C ALA A 66 -12.51 -15.20 -1.11
N ALA A 67 -12.56 -16.23 -1.94
CA ALA A 67 -11.54 -17.28 -1.98
C ALA A 67 -10.14 -16.74 -2.35
N LEU A 68 -10.05 -15.84 -3.32
CA LEU A 68 -8.77 -15.19 -3.69
C LEU A 68 -8.19 -14.37 -2.54
N ILE A 69 -9.05 -13.64 -1.82
CA ILE A 69 -8.63 -12.83 -0.67
C ILE A 69 -8.18 -13.72 0.48
N ASP A 70 -8.91 -14.79 0.77
CA ASP A 70 -8.55 -15.74 1.83
C ASP A 70 -7.20 -16.42 1.54
N GLU A 71 -6.94 -16.77 0.27
CA GLU A 71 -5.66 -17.34 -0.15
C GLU A 71 -4.51 -16.32 -0.03
N ALA A 72 -4.73 -15.06 -0.42
CA ALA A 72 -3.74 -13.99 -0.26
C ALA A 72 -3.44 -13.72 1.23
N ILE A 73 -4.47 -13.67 2.08
CA ILE A 73 -4.31 -13.54 3.54
C ILE A 73 -3.54 -14.72 4.13
N ALA A 74 -3.79 -15.94 3.67
CA ALA A 74 -3.06 -17.13 4.13
C ALA A 74 -1.57 -17.02 3.77
N ARG A 75 -1.25 -16.64 2.53
CA ARG A 75 0.12 -16.45 2.04
C ARG A 75 0.88 -15.40 2.85
N ASP A 76 0.28 -14.25 3.08
CA ASP A 76 0.88 -13.20 3.89
C ASP A 76 1.00 -13.58 5.37
N THR A 77 0.05 -14.35 5.89
CA THR A 77 0.13 -14.89 7.25
C THR A 77 1.29 -15.86 7.39
N ASP A 78 1.54 -16.70 6.39
CA ASP A 78 2.68 -17.62 6.38
C ASP A 78 4.02 -16.84 6.34
N PHE A 79 4.06 -15.73 5.58
CA PHE A 79 5.25 -14.88 5.51
C PHE A 79 5.49 -14.10 6.81
N PHE A 80 4.49 -13.39 7.35
CA PHE A 80 4.65 -12.53 8.53
C PHE A 80 4.45 -13.23 9.87
N GLY A 81 3.96 -14.48 9.89
CA GLY A 81 3.53 -15.20 11.09
C GLY A 81 2.18 -14.77 11.65
N SER A 82 1.79 -13.52 11.43
CA SER A 82 0.48 -12.96 11.78
C SER A 82 0.29 -11.63 11.06
N LEU A 83 -0.95 -11.23 10.79
CA LEU A 83 -1.26 -9.95 10.14
C LEU A 83 -1.90 -8.97 11.12
N VAL A 84 -1.25 -7.82 11.35
CA VAL A 84 -1.79 -6.73 12.17
C VAL A 84 -2.79 -5.87 11.39
N CYS A 85 -2.68 -5.83 10.06
CA CYS A 85 -3.58 -5.06 9.20
C CYS A 85 -4.92 -5.75 8.92
N ARG A 86 -5.06 -7.05 9.18
CA ARG A 86 -6.16 -7.91 8.75
C ARG A 86 -7.56 -7.36 9.06
N ASP A 87 -7.77 -6.94 10.31
CA ASP A 87 -9.12 -6.61 10.80
C ASP A 87 -9.60 -5.22 10.39
N HIS A 88 -8.75 -4.41 9.77
CA HIS A 88 -9.08 -3.04 9.43
C HIS A 88 -8.62 -2.57 8.05
N THR A 89 -7.91 -3.39 7.31
CA THR A 89 -7.63 -3.11 5.88
C THR A 89 -8.92 -3.24 5.08
N VAL A 90 -9.24 -2.20 4.33
CA VAL A 90 -10.39 -2.19 3.42
C VAL A 90 -9.94 -2.59 2.04
N ILE A 91 -10.61 -3.57 1.44
CA ILE A 91 -10.33 -4.05 0.09
C ILE A 91 -11.51 -3.69 -0.81
N ILE A 92 -11.22 -3.06 -1.95
CA ILE A 92 -12.21 -2.67 -2.95
C ILE A 92 -11.88 -3.33 -4.28
N ILE A 93 -12.81 -4.08 -4.78
CA ILE A 93 -12.73 -4.70 -6.10
C ILE A 93 -13.66 -3.95 -7.05
N CYS A 94 -13.12 -3.45 -8.15
CA CYS A 94 -13.86 -2.60 -9.08
C CYS A 94 -13.56 -2.96 -10.53
N ASP A 95 -14.61 -3.16 -11.34
CA ASP A 95 -14.55 -3.38 -12.80
C ASP A 95 -14.86 -2.11 -13.61
N ASP A 96 -15.12 -0.98 -12.95
CA ASP A 96 -15.41 0.31 -13.57
C ASP A 96 -14.23 1.29 -13.37
N GLU A 97 -13.44 1.49 -14.44
CA GLU A 97 -12.28 2.40 -14.42
C GLU A 97 -12.64 3.83 -13.99
N LYS A 98 -13.82 4.33 -14.38
CA LYS A 98 -14.25 5.69 -14.00
C LYS A 98 -14.56 5.77 -12.52
N LEU A 99 -15.08 4.70 -11.95
CA LEU A 99 -15.34 4.61 -10.53
C LEU A 99 -14.03 4.46 -9.76
N LEU A 100 -13.11 3.63 -10.25
CA LEU A 100 -11.76 3.46 -9.69
C LEU A 100 -10.99 4.80 -9.69
N ALA A 101 -11.00 5.52 -10.81
CA ALA A 101 -10.39 6.86 -10.90
C ALA A 101 -11.02 7.88 -9.93
N LYS A 102 -12.33 7.81 -9.67
CA LYS A 102 -12.99 8.65 -8.65
C LYS A 102 -12.53 8.33 -7.23
N LEU A 103 -12.11 7.09 -6.98
CA LEU A 103 -11.55 6.68 -5.70
C LEU A 103 -10.10 7.13 -5.53
N GLY A 104 -9.48 7.67 -6.57
CA GLY A 104 -8.08 8.08 -6.59
C GLY A 104 -7.16 6.96 -7.05
N GLY A 105 -7.72 5.82 -7.50
CA GLY A 105 -6.99 4.76 -8.18
C GLY A 105 -6.57 5.20 -9.58
N ASP A 106 -5.40 4.80 -9.99
CA ASP A 106 -5.04 4.74 -11.39
C ASP A 106 -5.63 3.45 -12.00
N HIS A 107 -5.36 3.16 -13.25
CA HIS A 107 -5.93 2.00 -13.98
C HIS A 107 -5.55 0.63 -13.37
N ASP A 108 -4.60 0.61 -12.44
CA ASP A 108 -4.01 -0.60 -11.87
C ASP A 108 -4.52 -0.87 -10.44
N THR A 109 -3.67 -1.43 -9.61
CA THR A 109 -3.87 -1.69 -8.18
C THR A 109 -3.09 -0.71 -7.35
N GLN A 110 -3.60 -0.37 -6.18
CA GLN A 110 -2.84 0.46 -5.24
C GLN A 110 -3.23 0.20 -3.79
N THR A 111 -2.25 0.29 -2.92
CA THR A 111 -2.45 0.37 -1.48
C THR A 111 -2.25 1.80 -1.00
N VAL A 112 -3.22 2.32 -0.26
CA VAL A 112 -3.16 3.66 0.31
C VAL A 112 -3.35 3.57 1.82
N LEU A 113 -2.38 4.13 2.57
CA LEU A 113 -2.46 4.23 4.02
C LEU A 113 -3.31 5.44 4.43
N PHE A 114 -4.30 5.22 5.29
CA PHE A 114 -5.08 6.30 5.90
C PHE A 114 -4.33 6.98 7.05
N PRO A 115 -4.61 8.27 7.35
CA PRO A 115 -3.97 8.98 8.45
C PRO A 115 -4.16 8.33 9.83
N VAL A 116 -5.10 7.40 9.98
CA VAL A 116 -5.47 6.72 11.24
C VAL A 116 -5.02 5.26 11.23
N LYS A 117 -3.93 4.92 10.59
CA LYS A 117 -3.40 3.55 10.50
C LYS A 117 -4.44 2.54 9.99
N LYS A 118 -5.04 2.81 8.86
CA LYS A 118 -5.88 1.86 8.13
C LYS A 118 -5.45 1.85 6.69
N SER A 119 -5.20 0.70 6.15
CA SER A 119 -4.90 0.55 4.73
C SER A 119 -6.17 0.39 3.91
N CYS A 120 -6.14 0.91 2.72
CA CYS A 120 -7.15 0.65 1.70
C CYS A 120 -6.45 0.13 0.45
N ILE A 121 -6.86 -1.04 0.04
CA ILE A 121 -6.42 -1.69 -1.19
C ILE A 121 -7.53 -1.50 -2.21
N SER A 122 -7.20 -0.98 -3.39
CA SER A 122 -8.13 -0.95 -4.52
C SER A 122 -7.57 -1.75 -5.68
N VAL A 123 -8.35 -2.69 -6.20
CA VAL A 123 -7.94 -3.62 -7.25
C VAL A 123 -8.94 -3.56 -8.40
N SER A 124 -8.42 -3.32 -9.62
CA SER A 124 -9.20 -3.53 -10.83
C SER A 124 -9.41 -5.03 -11.05
N THR A 125 -10.63 -5.41 -11.47
CA THR A 125 -10.93 -6.82 -11.76
C THR A 125 -10.08 -7.40 -12.90
N GLU A 126 -9.51 -6.56 -13.75
CA GLU A 126 -8.58 -6.98 -14.81
C GLU A 126 -7.28 -7.56 -14.22
N TYR A 127 -6.83 -7.05 -13.08
CA TYR A 127 -5.60 -7.47 -12.41
C TYR A 127 -5.86 -8.36 -11.19
N LEU A 128 -7.13 -8.68 -10.90
CA LEU A 128 -7.51 -9.43 -9.72
C LEU A 128 -7.03 -10.88 -9.78
N ASN A 129 -6.05 -11.20 -8.97
CA ASN A 129 -5.55 -12.56 -8.74
C ASN A 129 -4.88 -12.61 -7.36
N VAL A 130 -4.49 -13.79 -6.91
CA VAL A 130 -3.88 -14.01 -5.58
C VAL A 130 -2.56 -13.25 -5.45
N ASP A 131 -1.72 -13.26 -6.49
CA ASP A 131 -0.39 -12.63 -6.43
C ASP A 131 -0.50 -11.12 -6.24
N VAL A 132 -1.41 -10.47 -6.97
CA VAL A 132 -1.66 -9.04 -6.85
C VAL A 132 -2.26 -8.71 -5.48
N LEU A 133 -3.23 -9.51 -5.00
CA LEU A 133 -3.81 -9.29 -3.68
C LEU A 133 -2.80 -9.47 -2.54
N ALA A 134 -1.95 -10.50 -2.61
CA ALA A 134 -0.91 -10.73 -1.62
C ALA A 134 0.16 -9.61 -1.65
N HIS A 135 0.55 -9.15 -2.83
CA HIS A 135 1.42 -7.99 -2.99
C HIS A 135 0.86 -6.75 -2.27
N GLU A 136 -0.39 -6.40 -2.53
CA GLU A 136 -1.03 -5.24 -1.91
C GLU A 136 -1.27 -5.42 -0.39
N LEU A 137 -1.59 -6.63 0.05
CA LEU A 137 -1.71 -6.95 1.49
C LEU A 137 -0.36 -6.86 2.20
N THR A 138 0.73 -7.28 1.55
CA THR A 138 2.09 -7.12 2.07
C THR A 138 2.44 -5.65 2.29
N HIS A 139 2.13 -4.75 1.34
CA HIS A 139 2.25 -3.31 1.57
C HIS A 139 1.42 -2.85 2.78
N ALA A 140 0.16 -3.27 2.86
CA ALA A 140 -0.71 -2.89 3.97
C ALA A 140 -0.13 -3.34 5.32
N GLU A 141 0.40 -4.55 5.40
CA GLU A 141 1.01 -5.10 6.61
C GLU A 141 2.30 -4.40 6.98
N LEU A 142 3.22 -4.20 6.03
CA LEU A 142 4.47 -3.48 6.25
C LEU A 142 4.20 -2.04 6.72
N HIS A 143 3.30 -1.33 6.06
CA HIS A 143 2.95 0.04 6.40
C HIS A 143 2.29 0.16 7.78
N GLU A 144 1.51 -0.84 8.20
CA GLU A 144 0.90 -0.87 9.53
C GLU A 144 1.94 -1.13 10.62
N ARG A 145 2.94 -1.98 10.36
CA ARG A 145 4.04 -2.27 11.29
C ARG A 145 4.99 -1.10 11.46
N LEU A 146 5.16 -0.30 10.43
CA LEU A 146 6.05 0.87 10.47
C LEU A 146 5.34 2.09 11.09
N SER A 147 6.08 2.82 11.92
CA SER A 147 5.64 4.16 12.33
C SER A 147 5.59 5.09 11.11
N GLY A 148 4.69 6.07 11.11
CA GLY A 148 4.60 7.01 9.99
C GLY A 148 5.89 7.81 9.72
N LYS A 149 6.84 7.84 10.69
CA LYS A 149 8.17 8.42 10.49
C LYS A 149 9.11 7.44 9.81
N ALA A 150 9.07 6.16 10.19
CA ALA A 150 9.86 5.10 9.57
C ALA A 150 9.41 4.87 8.12
N LEU A 151 8.11 4.75 7.88
CA LEU A 151 7.53 4.57 6.56
C LEU A 151 7.99 5.63 5.53
N ARG A 152 8.15 6.88 5.94
CA ARG A 152 8.67 7.95 5.04
C ARG A 152 10.17 7.88 4.78
N ARG A 153 10.89 6.94 5.37
CA ARG A 153 12.34 6.81 5.27
C ARG A 153 12.80 5.53 4.61
N ILE A 154 11.92 4.54 4.49
CA ILE A 154 12.24 3.35 3.72
C ILE A 154 12.30 3.73 2.23
N PRO A 155 13.27 3.17 1.48
CA PRO A 155 13.32 3.35 0.04
C PRO A 155 12.14 2.65 -0.66
N THR A 156 11.74 3.16 -1.80
CA THR A 156 10.67 2.55 -2.61
C THR A 156 11.03 1.14 -3.06
N TRP A 157 12.29 0.89 -3.44
CA TRP A 157 12.73 -0.44 -3.85
C TRP A 157 12.58 -1.49 -2.73
N PHE A 158 12.78 -1.08 -1.46
CA PHE A 158 12.60 -2.00 -0.32
C PHE A 158 11.11 -2.28 -0.05
N ASP A 159 10.26 -1.25 -0.08
CA ASP A 159 8.81 -1.41 0.08
C ASP A 159 8.24 -2.36 -0.98
N GLU A 160 8.57 -2.10 -2.25
CA GLU A 160 8.15 -2.95 -3.37
C GLU A 160 8.81 -4.34 -3.33
N GLY A 161 10.08 -4.42 -2.97
CA GLY A 161 10.80 -5.68 -2.84
C GLY A 161 10.23 -6.61 -1.78
N ILE A 162 9.78 -6.08 -0.64
CA ILE A 162 9.05 -6.84 0.39
C ILE A 162 7.68 -7.29 -0.15
N ALA A 163 6.92 -6.41 -0.79
CA ALA A 163 5.62 -6.75 -1.35
C ALA A 163 5.71 -7.87 -2.39
N LEU A 164 6.77 -7.89 -3.18
CA LEU A 164 7.03 -8.91 -4.18
C LEU A 164 7.41 -10.29 -3.59
N GLN A 165 7.75 -10.41 -2.30
CA GLN A 165 8.01 -11.73 -1.71
C GLN A 165 6.77 -12.63 -1.76
N ASN A 166 5.59 -12.05 -1.70
CA ASN A 166 4.31 -12.75 -1.79
C ASN A 166 3.66 -12.72 -3.19
N ASP A 167 4.35 -12.14 -4.18
CA ASP A 167 3.96 -12.12 -5.59
C ASP A 167 4.75 -13.19 -6.36
N TYR A 168 4.08 -14.26 -6.75
CA TYR A 168 4.73 -15.42 -7.40
C TYR A 168 4.59 -15.40 -8.92
N ARG A 169 4.22 -14.24 -9.50
CA ARG A 169 4.16 -14.10 -10.97
C ARG A 169 5.53 -14.36 -11.59
N GLU A 170 5.54 -15.19 -12.64
CA GLU A 170 6.74 -15.63 -13.35
C GLU A 170 7.68 -14.49 -13.76
N GLN A 171 7.10 -13.36 -14.14
CA GLN A 171 7.86 -12.16 -14.54
C GLN A 171 8.76 -11.58 -13.43
N TYR A 172 8.61 -12.06 -12.19
CA TYR A 172 9.42 -11.68 -11.03
C TYR A 172 10.16 -12.86 -10.41
N SER A 173 10.26 -13.98 -11.13
CA SER A 173 11.00 -15.15 -10.66
C SER A 173 12.52 -14.92 -10.67
N SER A 174 13.25 -15.75 -9.90
CA SER A 174 14.72 -15.75 -9.88
C SER A 174 15.30 -16.13 -11.23
N GLU A 175 14.65 -17.00 -11.98
CA GLU A 175 15.04 -17.39 -13.33
C GLU A 175 14.92 -16.22 -14.29
N THR A 176 13.81 -15.48 -14.24
CA THR A 176 13.62 -14.26 -15.03
C THR A 176 14.66 -13.19 -14.68
N TRP A 177 14.97 -13.04 -13.39
CA TRP A 177 16.03 -12.11 -12.97
C TRP A 177 17.39 -12.51 -13.53
N ALA A 178 17.78 -13.78 -13.40
CA ALA A 178 19.06 -14.26 -13.91
C ALA A 178 19.18 -14.06 -15.43
N GLU A 179 18.11 -14.30 -16.16
CA GLU A 179 18.07 -14.09 -17.61
C GLU A 179 18.19 -12.60 -17.98
N GLN A 180 17.36 -11.74 -17.36
CA GLN A 180 17.30 -10.31 -17.73
C GLN A 180 18.51 -9.52 -17.28
N THR A 181 19.19 -9.95 -16.22
CA THR A 181 20.40 -9.28 -15.70
C THR A 181 21.71 -9.90 -16.17
N ASP A 182 21.68 -10.95 -17.01
CA ASP A 182 22.87 -11.76 -17.32
C ASP A 182 23.58 -12.23 -16.04
N ASN A 183 22.80 -12.86 -15.15
CA ASN A 183 23.24 -13.33 -13.83
C ASN A 183 23.88 -12.22 -12.98
N GLY A 184 23.21 -11.08 -12.88
CA GLY A 184 23.62 -9.97 -12.03
C GLY A 184 24.68 -9.02 -12.62
N LYS A 185 25.05 -9.20 -13.89
CA LYS A 185 26.01 -8.26 -14.54
C LYS A 185 25.38 -6.91 -14.88
N HIS A 186 24.07 -6.89 -15.06
CA HIS A 186 23.28 -5.72 -15.43
C HIS A 186 22.15 -5.54 -14.44
N THR A 187 22.37 -4.80 -13.36
CA THR A 187 21.38 -4.51 -12.33
C THR A 187 21.12 -3.00 -12.25
N VAL A 188 20.11 -2.61 -11.52
CA VAL A 188 19.82 -1.21 -11.20
C VAL A 188 20.41 -0.89 -9.82
N ALA A 189 21.12 0.23 -9.71
CA ALA A 189 21.65 0.65 -8.42
C ALA A 189 20.51 1.09 -7.48
N HIS A 190 20.65 0.84 -6.18
CA HIS A 190 19.63 1.21 -5.18
C HIS A 190 19.31 2.72 -5.22
N GLU A 191 20.34 3.56 -5.44
CA GLU A 191 20.18 5.01 -5.54
C GLU A 191 19.25 5.46 -6.67
N ASP A 192 19.12 4.65 -7.73
CA ASP A 192 18.23 4.90 -8.86
C ASP A 192 16.80 4.35 -8.63
N MET A 193 16.53 3.80 -7.43
CA MET A 193 15.27 3.19 -7.03
C MET A 193 14.76 3.66 -5.65
N ASP A 194 15.45 4.60 -5.00
CA ASP A 194 15.16 5.03 -3.63
C ASP A 194 13.81 5.73 -3.51
N THR A 195 13.46 6.56 -4.48
CA THR A 195 12.21 7.33 -4.45
C THR A 195 11.18 6.82 -5.45
N GLY A 196 9.90 7.02 -5.15
CA GLY A 196 8.84 6.67 -6.11
C GLY A 196 8.99 7.36 -7.46
N ALA A 197 9.53 8.58 -7.50
CA ALA A 197 9.78 9.30 -8.75
C ALA A 197 10.84 8.59 -9.63
N GLU A 198 11.86 7.99 -9.02
CA GLU A 198 12.89 7.21 -9.69
C GLU A 198 12.35 5.82 -10.04
N PHE A 199 11.78 5.13 -9.05
CA PHE A 199 11.31 3.75 -9.18
C PHE A 199 10.25 3.58 -10.28
N TYR A 200 9.27 4.47 -10.36
CA TYR A 200 8.17 4.40 -11.33
C TYR A 200 8.44 5.17 -12.64
N SER A 201 9.64 5.72 -12.83
CA SER A 201 10.01 6.44 -14.03
C SER A 201 10.19 5.53 -15.26
N GLY A 202 10.21 6.12 -16.45
CA GLY A 202 10.51 5.42 -17.70
C GLY A 202 9.34 4.59 -18.26
N THR A 203 9.69 3.59 -19.07
CA THR A 203 8.74 2.69 -19.74
C THR A 203 8.16 1.64 -18.77
N LYS A 204 7.18 0.88 -19.20
CA LYS A 204 6.65 -0.26 -18.44
C LYS A 204 7.72 -1.34 -18.22
N GLU A 205 8.58 -1.54 -19.22
CA GLU A 205 9.71 -2.47 -19.16
C GLU A 205 10.75 -2.02 -18.14
N ASP A 206 11.10 -0.72 -18.12
CA ASP A 206 12.05 -0.16 -17.14
C ASP A 206 11.53 -0.35 -15.70
N ARG A 207 10.23 -0.09 -15.48
CA ARG A 207 9.62 -0.31 -14.17
C ARG A 207 9.64 -1.78 -13.77
N ARG A 208 9.25 -2.69 -14.69
CA ARG A 208 9.28 -4.13 -14.43
C ARG A 208 10.68 -4.62 -14.08
N PHE A 209 11.69 -4.08 -14.73
CA PHE A 209 13.09 -4.41 -14.44
C PHE A 209 13.52 -3.95 -13.04
N ARG A 210 13.05 -2.77 -12.57
CA ARG A 210 13.29 -2.33 -11.19
C ARG A 210 12.55 -3.20 -10.17
N TYR A 211 11.31 -3.56 -10.43
CA TYR A 211 10.57 -4.52 -9.59
C TYR A 211 11.33 -5.84 -9.45
N LEU A 212 11.83 -6.35 -10.56
CA LEU A 212 12.57 -7.61 -10.58
C LEU A 212 13.88 -7.54 -9.77
N ASN A 213 14.64 -6.43 -9.88
CA ASN A 213 15.83 -6.20 -9.08
C ASN A 213 15.48 -6.03 -7.60
N ALA A 214 14.47 -5.23 -7.28
CA ALA A 214 14.03 -5.01 -5.90
C ALA A 214 13.60 -6.32 -5.21
N LYS A 215 12.86 -7.19 -5.92
CA LYS A 215 12.51 -8.52 -5.41
C LYS A 215 13.74 -9.36 -5.11
N HIS A 216 14.68 -9.42 -6.06
CA HIS A 216 15.89 -10.22 -5.91
C HIS A 216 16.72 -9.76 -4.71
N ASP A 217 16.99 -8.46 -4.60
CA ASP A 217 17.81 -7.89 -3.54
C ASP A 217 17.21 -8.13 -2.14
N VAL A 218 15.88 -7.98 -2.02
CA VAL A 218 15.17 -8.27 -0.76
C VAL A 218 15.13 -9.77 -0.49
N SER A 219 14.95 -10.62 -1.50
CA SER A 219 14.98 -12.08 -1.34
C SER A 219 16.35 -12.54 -0.81
N GLU A 220 17.45 -12.06 -1.43
CA GLU A 220 18.82 -12.37 -1.00
C GLU A 220 19.07 -11.91 0.45
N TRP A 221 18.58 -10.72 0.80
CA TRP A 221 18.70 -10.23 2.17
C TRP A 221 17.94 -11.11 3.17
N LEU A 222 16.69 -11.49 2.85
CA LEU A 222 15.88 -12.37 3.69
C LEU A 222 16.46 -13.79 3.81
N GLU A 223 17.05 -14.34 2.76
CA GLU A 223 17.74 -15.63 2.80
C GLU A 223 18.95 -15.63 3.75
N ASN A 224 19.66 -14.51 3.80
CA ASN A 224 20.85 -14.36 4.65
C ASN A 224 20.53 -14.03 6.11
N HIS A 225 19.43 -13.31 6.39
CA HIS A 225 19.09 -12.79 7.72
C HIS A 225 17.87 -13.47 8.34
N GLY A 226 16.93 -13.90 7.52
CA GLY A 226 15.69 -14.53 7.96
C GLY A 226 14.63 -13.54 8.45
N LEU A 227 13.44 -14.08 8.69
CA LEU A 227 12.25 -13.29 9.06
C LEU A 227 12.39 -12.60 10.43
N GLN A 228 13.12 -13.20 11.38
CA GLN A 228 13.30 -12.58 12.70
C GLN A 228 14.12 -11.29 12.58
N ASP A 229 15.16 -11.27 11.76
CA ASP A 229 15.96 -10.07 11.55
C ASP A 229 15.20 -9.03 10.74
N PHE A 230 14.29 -9.45 9.86
CA PHE A 230 13.35 -8.53 9.24
C PHE A 230 12.43 -7.84 10.26
N MET A 231 11.90 -8.56 11.24
CA MET A 231 11.12 -7.95 12.32
C MET A 231 11.97 -7.02 13.19
N ASN A 232 13.21 -7.40 13.49
CA ASN A 232 14.17 -6.56 14.20
C ASN A 232 14.51 -5.28 13.41
N LEU A 233 14.62 -5.39 12.08
CA LEU A 233 14.79 -4.21 11.20
C LEU A 233 13.63 -3.24 11.32
N ILE A 234 12.38 -3.72 11.28
CA ILE A 234 11.18 -2.90 11.50
C ILE A 234 11.24 -2.17 12.85
N ASP A 235 11.62 -2.87 13.93
CA ASP A 235 11.72 -2.28 15.27
C ASP A 235 12.82 -1.20 15.34
N ARG A 236 13.98 -1.42 14.72
CA ARG A 236 15.07 -0.45 14.62
C ARG A 236 14.64 0.81 13.86
N LEU A 237 13.97 0.64 12.74
CA LEU A 237 13.42 1.74 11.94
C LEU A 237 12.38 2.54 12.73
N ASN A 238 11.51 1.87 13.47
CA ASN A 238 10.53 2.50 14.36
C ASN A 238 11.21 3.24 15.51
N GLY A 239 12.34 2.75 15.99
CA GLY A 239 13.23 3.41 16.94
C GLY A 239 13.95 4.65 16.38
N GLY A 240 13.87 4.85 15.07
CA GLY A 240 14.41 6.04 14.38
C GLY A 240 15.79 5.86 13.78
N GLU A 241 16.28 4.64 13.71
CA GLU A 241 17.53 4.32 13.02
C GLU A 241 17.45 4.63 11.53
N ASP A 242 18.57 4.97 10.93
CA ASP A 242 18.67 5.17 9.47
C ASP A 242 18.51 3.85 8.73
N PHE A 243 17.76 3.87 7.60
CA PHE A 243 17.47 2.65 6.85
C PHE A 243 18.75 1.94 6.38
N ARG A 244 19.68 2.67 5.77
CA ARG A 244 20.89 2.05 5.20
C ARG A 244 21.78 1.45 6.29
N ALA A 245 21.86 2.10 7.45
CA ALA A 245 22.58 1.59 8.62
C ALA A 245 21.92 0.32 9.18
N ALA A 246 20.58 0.32 9.27
CA ALA A 246 19.83 -0.80 9.80
C ALA A 246 19.81 -2.01 8.85
N TYR A 247 19.67 -1.79 7.56
CA TYR A 247 19.59 -2.84 6.53
C TYR A 247 20.95 -3.49 6.23
N GLY A 248 22.03 -2.71 6.32
CA GLY A 248 23.39 -3.17 6.00
C GLY A 248 24.15 -3.80 7.18
N SER A 249 23.49 -4.09 8.30
CA SER A 249 24.16 -4.58 9.53
C SER A 249 23.81 -6.02 9.87
#